data_90a89ccb2aff95228e85a17a5f221876
#
_entry.id   90a89ccb2aff95228e85a17a5f221876
#
_cell.length_a   1.000
_cell.length_b   1.000
_cell.length_c   1.000
_cell.angle_alpha   90.00
_cell.angle_beta   90.00
_cell.angle_gamma   90.00
#
_symmetry.space_group_name_H-M   'P 1'
#
loop_
_entity.id
_entity.type
_entity.pdbx_description
1 polymer ?
#
loop_
_entity_poly.entity_id
_entity_poly.type
_entity_poly.pdbx_seq_one_letter_code
_entity_poly.pdbx_strand_id
1 'polypeptide(L)'
;MGNVDEGLSGLADYLHARREDILSAWRKAIQKDPALTTSDSLPRADLYDHIPALLSTFELQLRRGRADSTATYEDIAQAPAAAHGLQRWKQGYDLREVTRELGKLNEIVVAELESYNEKNSNAAREARRMWACLCSTGIEESVGQYFFLQQQEAAGHAKDLESALAEIKLLEQQRGDLWRQAAHDLRGNLGVVANATVGLTQGNLHEPARDAFVRILIRNVTSLHHLLNDVTDLARLQAGREERRIEPIDVSPILMQLCEGVRPLAQQHRLFLRCEGPAGFGVDGDAVKIRRIAQNLVLNATKFTRDGGITVSWGDSDAADPKRWELSVKDTGPGFHSGSDKPLTQALENVPDRLLDDENRTDQPETTQVDKMLSAPSQEIPHLRSATGEGLGLSIVKRLCDMLDATIEVNSEVGVGTTFRIRFPRHYSS
;
A
#
# COMPACT_ATOMS: atom_id res chain seq x y z
N MET A 1 56.08 -37.55 -23.38
CA MET A 1 54.84 -36.79 -23.46
C MET A 1 53.76 -37.54 -24.24
N GLY A 2 54.01 -38.17 -25.38
CA GLY A 2 52.98 -38.87 -26.19
C GLY A 2 52.22 -39.98 -25.51
N ASN A 3 52.78 -40.71 -24.57
CA ASN A 3 52.15 -41.90 -23.92
C ASN A 3 51.09 -41.55 -22.87
N VAL A 4 51.11 -40.32 -22.29
CA VAL A 4 50.10 -39.86 -21.32
C VAL A 4 48.91 -39.27 -22.07
N ASP A 5 49.10 -38.51 -23.13
CA ASP A 5 48.03 -37.90 -23.91
C ASP A 5 47.20 -38.94 -24.67
N GLU A 6 47.83 -39.99 -25.22
CA GLU A 6 47.13 -41.15 -25.77
C GLU A 6 46.31 -41.90 -24.69
N GLY A 7 46.87 -42.04 -23.47
CA GLY A 7 46.15 -42.66 -22.37
C GLY A 7 44.94 -41.82 -21.89
N LEU A 8 45.04 -40.48 -21.90
CA LEU A 8 43.94 -39.60 -21.57
C LEU A 8 42.81 -39.63 -22.64
N SER A 9 43.19 -39.65 -23.93
CA SER A 9 42.24 -39.78 -25.01
C SER A 9 41.50 -41.15 -24.95
N GLY A 10 42.21 -42.26 -24.72
CA GLY A 10 41.56 -43.55 -24.51
C GLY A 10 40.63 -43.61 -23.31
N LEU A 11 40.99 -42.91 -22.23
CA LEU A 11 40.10 -42.75 -21.06
C LEU A 11 38.86 -41.94 -21.40
N ALA A 12 38.98 -40.87 -22.20
CA ALA A 12 37.81 -40.09 -22.67
C ALA A 12 36.84 -40.94 -23.47
N ASP A 13 37.34 -41.79 -24.36
CA ASP A 13 36.53 -42.74 -25.13
C ASP A 13 35.85 -43.76 -24.26
N TYR A 14 36.55 -44.27 -23.24
CA TYR A 14 35.99 -45.19 -22.25
C TYR A 14 34.85 -44.51 -21.47
N LEU A 15 35.05 -43.33 -20.95
CA LEU A 15 34.03 -42.62 -20.17
C LEU A 15 32.82 -42.26 -21.09
N HIS A 16 33.10 -41.91 -22.32
CA HIS A 16 32.02 -41.63 -23.29
C HIS A 16 31.13 -42.84 -23.51
N ALA A 17 31.75 -44.05 -23.69
CA ALA A 17 31.00 -45.30 -23.85
C ALA A 17 30.22 -45.67 -22.56
N ARG A 18 30.70 -45.29 -21.38
CA ARG A 18 30.10 -45.58 -20.08
C ARG A 18 29.18 -44.48 -19.55
N ARG A 19 28.99 -43.42 -20.29
CA ARG A 19 28.25 -42.23 -19.83
C ARG A 19 26.86 -42.56 -19.31
N GLU A 20 26.08 -43.34 -20.05
CA GLU A 20 24.72 -43.73 -19.65
C GLU A 20 24.71 -44.63 -18.41
N ASP A 21 25.71 -45.48 -18.21
CA ASP A 21 25.85 -46.27 -17.02
C ASP A 21 26.18 -45.42 -15.81
N ILE A 22 27.07 -44.43 -15.97
CA ILE A 22 27.43 -43.45 -14.91
C ILE A 22 26.20 -42.64 -14.50
N LEU A 23 25.47 -42.10 -15.44
CA LEU A 23 24.24 -41.34 -15.19
C LEU A 23 23.15 -42.20 -14.53
N SER A 24 23.01 -43.45 -14.96
CA SER A 24 22.06 -44.39 -14.35
C SER A 24 22.45 -44.78 -12.91
N ALA A 25 23.76 -44.99 -12.64
CA ALA A 25 24.26 -45.28 -11.32
C ALA A 25 24.06 -44.07 -10.37
N TRP A 26 24.40 -42.89 -10.85
CA TRP A 26 24.20 -41.64 -10.11
C TRP A 26 22.72 -41.44 -9.74
N ARG A 27 21.79 -41.60 -10.68
CA ARG A 27 20.35 -41.48 -10.42
C ARG A 27 19.88 -42.45 -9.34
N LYS A 28 20.31 -43.75 -9.43
CA LYS A 28 19.98 -44.76 -8.43
C LYS A 28 20.52 -44.40 -7.07
N ALA A 29 21.71 -43.79 -7.00
CA ALA A 29 22.31 -43.34 -5.76
C ALA A 29 21.53 -42.20 -5.11
N ILE A 30 21.07 -41.22 -5.90
CA ILE A 30 20.23 -40.12 -5.45
C ILE A 30 18.88 -40.63 -4.93
N GLN A 31 18.17 -41.44 -5.73
CA GLN A 31 16.87 -42.00 -5.33
C GLN A 31 16.89 -42.88 -4.10
N LYS A 32 18.05 -43.45 -3.75
CA LYS A 32 18.23 -44.27 -2.53
C LYS A 32 18.66 -43.44 -1.32
N ASP A 33 19.06 -42.21 -1.50
CA ASP A 33 19.56 -41.41 -0.40
C ASP A 33 18.37 -40.71 0.32
N PRO A 34 18.07 -41.11 1.58
CA PRO A 34 16.93 -40.59 2.32
C PRO A 34 17.08 -39.11 2.71
N ALA A 35 18.25 -38.52 2.49
CA ALA A 35 18.50 -37.09 2.75
C ALA A 35 18.32 -36.22 1.51
N LEU A 36 17.90 -36.80 0.37
CA LEU A 36 17.56 -36.10 -0.89
C LEU A 36 16.06 -36.22 -1.13
N THR A 37 15.26 -35.51 -0.33
CA THR A 37 13.80 -35.63 -0.31
C THR A 37 13.13 -34.94 -1.51
N THR A 38 13.72 -33.89 -2.04
CA THR A 38 13.19 -33.12 -3.16
C THR A 38 13.33 -33.89 -4.49
N SER A 39 14.35 -34.75 -4.60
CA SER A 39 14.58 -35.55 -5.82
C SER A 39 13.46 -36.55 -6.14
N ASP A 40 12.72 -37.03 -5.13
CA ASP A 40 11.64 -38.01 -5.30
C ASP A 40 10.39 -37.43 -5.99
N SER A 41 10.22 -36.12 -5.93
CA SER A 41 9.06 -35.42 -6.50
C SER A 41 9.28 -34.93 -7.94
N LEU A 42 10.52 -35.02 -8.47
CA LEU A 42 10.86 -34.45 -9.77
C LEU A 42 10.65 -35.40 -10.95
N PRO A 43 10.16 -34.90 -12.11
CA PRO A 43 10.14 -35.65 -13.36
C PRO A 43 11.55 -36.09 -13.79
N ARG A 44 11.65 -37.26 -14.40
CA ARG A 44 12.95 -37.82 -14.86
C ARG A 44 13.77 -36.87 -15.75
N ALA A 45 13.09 -36.04 -16.55
CA ALA A 45 13.73 -35.08 -17.46
C ALA A 45 14.47 -33.97 -16.67
N ASP A 46 13.89 -33.52 -15.59
CA ASP A 46 14.40 -32.38 -14.80
C ASP A 46 15.61 -32.73 -13.90
N LEU A 47 15.82 -34.03 -13.62
CA LEU A 47 16.98 -34.50 -12.89
C LEU A 47 18.28 -34.47 -13.73
N TYR A 48 18.18 -34.57 -15.08
CA TYR A 48 19.34 -34.75 -15.95
C TYR A 48 20.01 -33.48 -16.44
N ASP A 49 19.37 -32.35 -16.35
CA ASP A 49 19.56 -31.17 -17.20
C ASP A 49 21.04 -30.68 -17.37
N HIS A 50 21.89 -30.79 -16.34
CA HIS A 50 23.25 -30.24 -16.37
C HIS A 50 24.37 -31.26 -16.09
N ILE A 51 24.08 -32.39 -15.49
CA ILE A 51 25.08 -33.42 -15.17
C ILE A 51 25.72 -34.03 -16.43
N PRO A 52 24.95 -34.32 -17.52
CA PRO A 52 25.56 -34.74 -18.79
C PRO A 52 26.54 -33.72 -19.39
N ALA A 53 26.27 -32.42 -19.21
CA ALA A 53 27.14 -31.35 -19.66
C ALA A 53 28.46 -31.34 -18.89
N LEU A 54 28.40 -31.54 -17.55
CA LEU A 54 29.61 -31.65 -16.70
C LEU A 54 30.49 -32.82 -17.12
N LEU A 55 29.90 -34.00 -17.38
CA LEU A 55 30.63 -35.17 -17.88
C LEU A 55 31.23 -34.93 -19.27
N SER A 56 30.48 -34.27 -20.18
CA SER A 56 30.97 -33.88 -21.50
C SER A 56 32.14 -32.92 -21.42
N THR A 57 32.12 -31.97 -20.49
CA THR A 57 33.21 -31.03 -20.23
C THR A 57 34.46 -31.82 -19.78
N PHE A 58 34.30 -32.78 -18.88
CA PHE A 58 35.40 -33.61 -18.45
C PHE A 58 36.02 -34.47 -19.56
N GLU A 59 35.19 -35.11 -20.38
CA GLU A 59 35.65 -35.86 -21.56
C GLU A 59 36.41 -34.97 -22.57
N LEU A 60 35.92 -33.76 -22.81
CA LEU A 60 36.58 -32.79 -23.68
C LEU A 60 37.96 -32.37 -23.13
N GLN A 61 38.05 -32.14 -21.82
CA GLN A 61 39.33 -31.80 -21.16
C GLN A 61 40.35 -32.97 -21.25
N LEU A 62 39.90 -34.19 -21.08
CA LEU A 62 40.75 -35.38 -21.25
C LEU A 62 41.30 -35.50 -22.68
N ARG A 63 40.50 -35.19 -23.70
CA ARG A 63 40.93 -35.21 -25.11
C ARG A 63 41.93 -34.11 -25.46
N ARG A 64 41.81 -32.92 -24.85
CA ARG A 64 42.71 -31.77 -25.05
C ARG A 64 44.11 -32.01 -24.47
N GLY A 65 44.19 -32.90 -23.47
CA GLY A 65 45.45 -33.20 -22.79
C GLY A 65 46.12 -31.95 -22.13
N ARG A 66 47.45 -32.03 -21.95
CA ARG A 66 48.22 -30.96 -21.33
C ARG A 66 48.58 -29.80 -22.27
N ALA A 67 48.32 -29.93 -23.57
CA ALA A 67 48.94 -29.07 -24.57
C ALA A 67 48.20 -27.74 -24.83
N ASP A 68 46.96 -27.60 -24.39
CA ASP A 68 46.10 -26.42 -24.69
C ASP A 68 45.56 -25.76 -23.40
N SER A 69 46.48 -25.15 -22.64
CA SER A 69 46.15 -24.53 -21.33
C SER A 69 45.82 -23.02 -21.45
N THR A 70 45.27 -22.57 -22.55
CA THR A 70 44.89 -21.16 -22.74
C THR A 70 43.48 -20.81 -22.22
N ALA A 71 42.59 -21.78 -22.10
CA ALA A 71 41.34 -21.61 -21.35
C ALA A 71 41.53 -22.24 -19.97
N THR A 72 41.38 -21.46 -18.91
CA THR A 72 41.47 -21.94 -17.53
C THR A 72 40.38 -22.96 -17.28
N TYR A 73 40.64 -23.97 -16.45
CA TYR A 73 39.64 -24.97 -16.01
C TYR A 73 38.37 -24.32 -15.48
N GLU A 74 38.50 -23.12 -14.95
CA GLU A 74 37.44 -22.29 -14.42
C GLU A 74 36.43 -21.84 -15.50
N ASP A 75 36.90 -21.34 -16.64
CA ASP A 75 36.03 -20.77 -17.70
C ASP A 75 35.10 -21.79 -18.36
N ILE A 76 35.53 -23.07 -18.41
CA ILE A 76 34.76 -24.13 -19.12
C ILE A 76 33.72 -24.78 -18.19
N ALA A 77 33.99 -24.84 -16.89
CA ALA A 77 33.13 -25.48 -15.92
C ALA A 77 32.05 -24.57 -15.32
N GLN A 78 32.27 -23.24 -15.33
CA GLN A 78 31.42 -22.26 -14.66
C GLN A 78 29.99 -22.27 -15.19
N ALA A 79 29.74 -22.21 -16.48
CA ALA A 79 28.41 -22.09 -17.03
C ALA A 79 27.49 -23.31 -16.75
N PRO A 80 27.92 -24.57 -16.94
CA PRO A 80 27.11 -25.75 -16.60
C PRO A 80 26.86 -25.85 -15.08
N ALA A 81 27.85 -25.52 -14.26
CA ALA A 81 27.73 -25.62 -12.81
C ALA A 81 26.81 -24.53 -12.21
N ALA A 82 26.92 -23.28 -12.68
CA ALA A 82 26.02 -22.21 -12.30
C ALA A 82 24.57 -22.52 -12.72
N ALA A 83 24.39 -23.09 -13.93
CA ALA A 83 23.09 -23.53 -14.41
C ALA A 83 22.49 -24.65 -13.52
N HIS A 84 23.32 -25.57 -13.02
CA HIS A 84 22.90 -26.58 -12.05
C HIS A 84 22.40 -25.95 -10.74
N GLY A 85 23.13 -25.02 -10.16
CA GLY A 85 22.72 -24.29 -8.96
C GLY A 85 21.40 -23.53 -9.13
N LEU A 86 21.23 -22.84 -10.27
CA LEU A 86 19.99 -22.15 -10.64
C LEU A 86 18.81 -23.13 -10.74
N GLN A 87 19.00 -24.26 -11.40
CA GLN A 87 17.94 -25.24 -11.61
C GLN A 87 17.50 -25.86 -10.29
N ARG A 88 18.45 -26.25 -9.44
CA ARG A 88 18.15 -26.86 -8.13
C ARG A 88 17.45 -25.87 -7.20
N TRP A 89 17.85 -24.57 -7.24
CA TRP A 89 17.14 -23.53 -6.51
C TRP A 89 15.67 -23.42 -6.97
N LYS A 90 15.39 -23.39 -8.30
CA LYS A 90 14.04 -23.35 -8.84
C LYS A 90 13.19 -24.58 -8.49
N GLN A 91 13.82 -25.72 -8.31
CA GLN A 91 13.19 -26.98 -7.95
C GLN A 91 12.95 -27.12 -6.44
N GLY A 92 13.37 -26.13 -5.62
CA GLY A 92 13.17 -26.13 -4.17
C GLY A 92 14.14 -27.03 -3.38
N TYR A 93 15.28 -27.40 -3.98
CA TYR A 93 16.35 -28.08 -3.24
C TYR A 93 16.88 -27.21 -2.13
N ASP A 94 17.33 -27.81 -1.03
CA ASP A 94 18.15 -27.09 -0.10
C ASP A 94 19.65 -27.18 -0.50
N LEU A 95 20.48 -26.32 0.11
CA LEU A 95 21.91 -26.26 -0.22
C LEU A 95 22.65 -27.58 0.10
N ARG A 96 22.19 -28.33 1.11
CA ARG A 96 22.77 -29.63 1.50
C ARG A 96 22.44 -30.67 0.45
N GLU A 97 21.26 -30.66 -0.10
CA GLU A 97 20.83 -31.55 -1.19
C GLU A 97 21.68 -31.30 -2.45
N VAL A 98 21.90 -30.02 -2.83
CA VAL A 98 22.75 -29.67 -3.98
C VAL A 98 24.18 -30.19 -3.84
N THR A 99 24.80 -29.98 -2.67
CA THR A 99 26.17 -30.45 -2.42
C THR A 99 26.27 -31.98 -2.33
N ARG A 100 25.25 -32.62 -1.77
CA ARG A 100 25.17 -34.07 -1.63
C ARG A 100 25.00 -34.77 -2.96
N GLU A 101 24.22 -34.23 -3.84
CA GLU A 101 24.00 -34.70 -5.20
C GLU A 101 25.29 -34.70 -6.01
N LEU A 102 26.06 -33.62 -5.98
CA LEU A 102 27.36 -33.50 -6.63
C LEU A 102 28.41 -34.43 -5.99
N GLY A 103 28.32 -34.61 -4.66
CA GLY A 103 29.13 -35.56 -3.95
C GLY A 103 28.93 -37.01 -4.42
N LYS A 104 27.69 -37.43 -4.67
CA LYS A 104 27.37 -38.75 -5.23
C LYS A 104 27.91 -38.93 -6.66
N LEU A 105 27.83 -37.87 -7.49
CA LEU A 105 28.47 -37.92 -8.81
C LEU A 105 29.96 -38.11 -8.71
N ASN A 106 30.63 -37.40 -7.81
CA ASN A 106 32.06 -37.50 -7.58
C ASN A 106 32.46 -38.93 -7.16
N GLU A 107 31.75 -39.56 -6.22
CA GLU A 107 31.99 -40.96 -5.80
C GLU A 107 31.95 -41.93 -6.99
N ILE A 108 30.96 -41.78 -7.86
CA ILE A 108 30.74 -42.68 -9.01
C ILE A 108 31.82 -42.49 -10.09
N VAL A 109 32.14 -41.25 -10.43
CA VAL A 109 33.16 -40.98 -11.46
C VAL A 109 34.54 -41.40 -10.98
N VAL A 110 34.89 -41.21 -9.70
CA VAL A 110 36.14 -41.67 -9.14
C VAL A 110 36.24 -43.23 -9.21
N ALA A 111 35.16 -43.92 -8.88
CA ALA A 111 35.12 -45.39 -9.02
C ALA A 111 35.33 -45.88 -10.46
N GLU A 112 34.73 -45.17 -11.46
CA GLU A 112 34.95 -45.47 -12.88
C GLU A 112 36.41 -45.21 -13.32
N LEU A 113 37.01 -44.13 -12.84
CA LEU A 113 38.43 -43.81 -13.07
C LEU A 113 39.37 -44.88 -12.47
N GLU A 114 39.04 -45.41 -11.32
CA GLU A 114 39.80 -46.48 -10.66
C GLU A 114 39.67 -47.80 -11.41
N SER A 115 38.51 -48.15 -11.92
CA SER A 115 38.28 -49.38 -12.70
C SER A 115 39.09 -49.42 -14.02
N TYR A 116 39.36 -48.25 -14.62
CA TYR A 116 40.16 -48.11 -15.84
C TYR A 116 41.67 -48.15 -15.57
N ASN A 117 42.11 -47.97 -14.34
CA ASN A 117 43.53 -47.70 -13.95
C ASN A 117 44.47 -48.90 -14.11
N GLU A 118 43.98 -50.13 -14.39
CA GLU A 118 44.82 -51.35 -14.47
C GLU A 118 45.84 -51.33 -15.65
N LYS A 119 45.71 -50.41 -16.63
CA LYS A 119 46.52 -50.37 -17.85
C LYS A 119 47.46 -49.17 -17.99
N ASN A 120 47.24 -48.01 -17.32
CA ASN A 120 48.08 -46.83 -17.50
C ASN A 120 48.02 -45.85 -16.27
N SER A 121 48.90 -46.09 -15.30
CA SER A 121 48.91 -45.44 -13.97
C SER A 121 49.12 -43.93 -14.02
N ASN A 122 49.80 -43.36 -15.01
CA ASN A 122 50.08 -41.92 -15.13
C ASN A 122 48.90 -41.16 -15.71
N ALA A 123 48.24 -41.67 -16.74
CA ALA A 123 47.05 -41.05 -17.33
C ALA A 123 45.89 -41.02 -16.32
N ALA A 124 45.69 -42.13 -15.57
CA ALA A 124 44.66 -42.20 -14.54
C ALA A 124 44.90 -41.26 -13.35
N ARG A 125 46.16 -41.02 -12.99
CA ARG A 125 46.49 -40.03 -11.95
C ARG A 125 46.16 -38.61 -12.39
N GLU A 126 46.51 -38.28 -13.61
CA GLU A 126 46.22 -36.95 -14.17
C GLU A 126 44.73 -36.73 -14.36
N ALA A 127 44.00 -37.72 -14.87
CA ALA A 127 42.56 -37.68 -15.00
C ALA A 127 41.83 -37.44 -13.67
N ARG A 128 42.27 -38.13 -12.60
CA ARG A 128 41.73 -37.90 -11.23
C ARG A 128 41.97 -36.46 -10.75
N ARG A 129 43.17 -35.91 -11.04
CA ARG A 129 43.47 -34.53 -10.71
C ARG A 129 42.56 -33.54 -11.47
N MET A 130 42.38 -33.76 -12.78
CA MET A 130 41.50 -32.96 -13.62
C MET A 130 40.03 -33.02 -13.14
N TRP A 131 39.56 -34.25 -12.82
CA TRP A 131 38.23 -34.45 -12.28
C TRP A 131 38.03 -33.74 -10.93
N ALA A 132 38.99 -33.88 -10.00
CA ALA A 132 38.92 -33.25 -8.68
C ALA A 132 38.85 -31.72 -8.82
N CYS A 133 39.63 -31.12 -9.75
CA CYS A 133 39.57 -29.68 -10.03
C CYS A 133 38.21 -29.29 -10.58
N LEU A 134 37.73 -30.00 -11.61
CA LEU A 134 36.42 -29.75 -12.23
C LEU A 134 35.27 -29.88 -11.23
N CYS A 135 35.31 -30.89 -10.39
CA CYS A 135 34.30 -31.17 -9.36
C CYS A 135 34.29 -30.04 -8.28
N SER A 136 35.48 -29.60 -7.86
CA SER A 136 35.62 -28.49 -6.90
C SER A 136 35.01 -27.20 -7.45
N THR A 137 35.42 -26.81 -8.67
CA THR A 137 34.84 -25.65 -9.34
C THR A 137 33.33 -25.81 -9.56
N GLY A 138 32.88 -27.01 -9.93
CA GLY A 138 31.47 -27.34 -10.13
C GLY A 138 30.64 -27.14 -8.87
N ILE A 139 31.17 -27.58 -7.72
CA ILE A 139 30.51 -27.38 -6.43
C ILE A 139 30.49 -25.90 -6.07
N GLU A 140 31.63 -25.21 -6.18
CA GLU A 140 31.76 -23.81 -5.83
C GLU A 140 30.78 -22.93 -6.61
N GLU A 141 30.72 -23.10 -7.93
CA GLU A 141 29.83 -22.32 -8.81
C GLU A 141 28.35 -22.67 -8.57
N SER A 142 28.01 -23.95 -8.43
CA SER A 142 26.62 -24.36 -8.13
C SER A 142 26.12 -23.81 -6.80
N VAL A 143 26.95 -23.89 -5.76
CA VAL A 143 26.63 -23.39 -4.41
C VAL A 143 26.59 -21.86 -4.42
N GLY A 144 27.55 -21.22 -5.09
CA GLY A 144 27.62 -19.77 -5.21
C GLY A 144 26.37 -19.20 -5.90
N GLN A 145 25.96 -19.79 -7.02
CA GLN A 145 24.76 -19.38 -7.74
C GLN A 145 23.48 -19.61 -6.93
N TYR A 146 23.36 -20.77 -6.28
CA TYR A 146 22.24 -21.07 -5.41
C TYR A 146 22.12 -20.04 -4.27
N PHE A 147 23.23 -19.76 -3.58
CA PHE A 147 23.28 -18.83 -2.46
C PHE A 147 22.96 -17.38 -2.90
N PHE A 148 23.48 -16.97 -4.05
CA PHE A 148 23.18 -15.65 -4.64
C PHE A 148 21.67 -15.47 -4.88
N LEU A 149 21.02 -16.46 -5.47
CA LEU A 149 19.58 -16.41 -5.73
C LEU A 149 18.76 -16.40 -4.44
N GLN A 150 19.15 -17.20 -3.44
CA GLN A 150 18.52 -17.21 -2.13
C GLN A 150 18.64 -15.84 -1.43
N GLN A 151 19.80 -15.19 -1.52
CA GLN A 151 19.98 -13.84 -0.98
C GLN A 151 19.11 -12.81 -1.72
N GLN A 152 19.01 -12.90 -3.03
CA GLN A 152 18.17 -12.00 -3.84
C GLN A 152 16.70 -12.11 -3.45
N GLU A 153 16.20 -13.35 -3.29
CA GLU A 153 14.83 -13.59 -2.86
C GLU A 153 14.56 -13.03 -1.45
N ALA A 154 15.46 -13.32 -0.51
CA ALA A 154 15.37 -12.81 0.86
C ALA A 154 15.40 -11.26 0.91
N ALA A 155 16.26 -10.62 0.09
CA ALA A 155 16.30 -9.17 -0.01
C ALA A 155 15.02 -8.58 -0.61
N GLY A 156 14.42 -9.27 -1.59
CA GLY A 156 13.11 -8.91 -2.15
C GLY A 156 12.02 -8.93 -1.09
N HIS A 157 11.89 -10.03 -0.36
CA HIS A 157 10.90 -10.16 0.72
C HIS A 157 11.12 -9.14 1.84
N ALA A 158 12.37 -8.85 2.22
CA ALA A 158 12.69 -7.84 3.22
C ALA A 158 12.22 -6.45 2.79
N LYS A 159 12.44 -6.07 1.52
CA LYS A 159 11.99 -4.80 0.95
C LYS A 159 10.46 -4.69 0.90
N ASP A 160 9.77 -5.77 0.51
CA ASP A 160 8.30 -5.80 0.49
C ASP A 160 7.73 -5.62 1.90
N LEU A 161 8.33 -6.29 2.89
CA LEU A 161 7.95 -6.15 4.29
C LEU A 161 8.20 -4.75 4.83
N GLU A 162 9.34 -4.13 4.51
CA GLU A 162 9.65 -2.74 4.88
C GLU A 162 8.61 -1.78 4.28
N SER A 163 8.23 -1.97 3.02
CA SER A 163 7.23 -1.16 2.34
C SER A 163 5.86 -1.30 3.02
N ALA A 164 5.43 -2.52 3.35
CA ALA A 164 4.18 -2.77 4.05
C ALA A 164 4.18 -2.17 5.47
N LEU A 165 5.30 -2.26 6.19
CA LEU A 165 5.46 -1.63 7.51
C LEU A 165 5.41 -0.10 7.44
N ALA A 166 6.00 0.51 6.40
CA ALA A 166 5.94 1.95 6.19
C ALA A 166 4.50 2.41 5.93
N GLU A 167 3.74 1.68 5.12
CA GLU A 167 2.33 1.96 4.85
C GLU A 167 1.47 1.84 6.13
N ILE A 168 1.66 0.78 6.91
CA ILE A 168 0.95 0.59 8.19
C ILE A 168 1.24 1.76 9.14
N LYS A 169 2.51 2.17 9.28
CA LYS A 169 2.90 3.31 10.12
C LYS A 169 2.23 4.61 9.67
N LEU A 170 2.19 4.87 8.38
CA LEU A 170 1.52 6.04 7.82
C LEU A 170 0.02 6.05 8.14
N LEU A 171 -0.65 4.91 7.97
CA LEU A 171 -2.08 4.77 8.30
C LEU A 171 -2.34 4.95 9.81
N GLU A 172 -1.47 4.42 10.67
CA GLU A 172 -1.56 4.61 12.12
C GLU A 172 -1.36 6.08 12.52
N GLN A 173 -0.42 6.76 11.88
CA GLN A 173 -0.17 8.18 12.12
C GLN A 173 -1.37 9.02 11.71
N GLN A 174 -1.91 8.84 10.51
CA GLN A 174 -3.12 9.50 10.04
C GLN A 174 -4.31 9.26 10.97
N ARG A 175 -4.47 8.03 11.46
CA ARG A 175 -5.50 7.70 12.45
C ARG A 175 -5.30 8.48 13.76
N GLY A 176 -4.06 8.54 14.24
CA GLY A 176 -3.71 9.29 15.45
C GLY A 176 -4.00 10.78 15.32
N ASP A 177 -3.71 11.38 14.18
CA ASP A 177 -3.98 12.79 13.90
C ASP A 177 -5.47 13.10 13.91
N LEU A 178 -6.29 12.28 13.27
CA LEU A 178 -7.76 12.41 13.29
C LEU A 178 -8.31 12.34 14.73
N TRP A 179 -7.83 11.44 15.56
CA TRP A 179 -8.25 11.32 16.95
C TRP A 179 -7.81 12.52 17.79
N ARG A 180 -6.60 13.05 17.59
CA ARG A 180 -6.13 14.26 18.26
C ARG A 180 -6.98 15.46 17.89
N GLN A 181 -7.31 15.63 16.61
CA GLN A 181 -8.16 16.71 16.15
C GLN A 181 -9.57 16.59 16.74
N ALA A 182 -10.20 15.42 16.71
CA ALA A 182 -11.52 15.19 17.31
C ALA A 182 -11.53 15.54 18.82
N ALA A 183 -10.50 15.13 19.55
CA ALA A 183 -10.37 15.42 20.98
C ALA A 183 -10.18 16.91 21.25
N HIS A 184 -9.41 17.61 20.40
CA HIS A 184 -9.22 19.05 20.48
C HIS A 184 -10.54 19.79 20.27
N ASP A 185 -11.30 19.45 19.24
CA ASP A 185 -12.57 20.10 18.90
C ASP A 185 -13.65 19.84 19.96
N LEU A 186 -13.69 18.62 20.51
CA LEU A 186 -14.57 18.30 21.64
C LEU A 186 -14.21 19.15 22.87
N ARG A 187 -12.94 19.29 23.19
CA ARG A 187 -12.49 20.08 24.35
C ARG A 187 -12.79 21.56 24.19
N GLY A 188 -12.59 22.11 22.97
CA GLY A 188 -12.91 23.49 22.64
C GLY A 188 -14.39 23.80 22.82
N ASN A 189 -15.27 23.00 22.24
CA ASN A 189 -16.71 23.15 22.36
C ASN A 189 -17.22 22.98 23.81
N LEU A 190 -16.67 22.01 24.55
CA LEU A 190 -16.98 21.83 25.97
C LEU A 190 -16.53 23.03 26.83
N GLY A 191 -15.37 23.62 26.55
CA GLY A 191 -14.89 24.84 27.20
C GLY A 191 -15.84 26.03 27.00
N VAL A 192 -16.34 26.23 25.78
CA VAL A 192 -17.32 27.27 25.49
C VAL A 192 -18.65 27.02 26.21
N VAL A 193 -19.12 25.76 26.26
CA VAL A 193 -20.34 25.39 27.01
C VAL A 193 -20.16 25.67 28.49
N ALA A 194 -19.02 25.27 29.10
CA ALA A 194 -18.71 25.50 30.50
C ALA A 194 -18.67 27.00 30.82
N ASN A 195 -17.98 27.80 30.01
CA ASN A 195 -17.88 29.25 30.23
C ASN A 195 -19.25 29.96 30.09
N ALA A 196 -20.05 29.56 29.09
CA ALA A 196 -21.39 30.10 28.90
C ALA A 196 -22.31 29.74 30.08
N THR A 197 -22.17 28.54 30.65
CA THR A 197 -22.92 28.11 31.82
C THR A 197 -22.53 28.93 33.05
N VAL A 198 -21.23 29.15 33.29
CA VAL A 198 -20.74 30.03 34.37
C VAL A 198 -21.27 31.45 34.17
N GLY A 199 -21.25 31.99 32.95
CA GLY A 199 -21.81 33.30 32.64
C GLY A 199 -23.32 33.39 32.99
N LEU A 200 -24.11 32.37 32.75
CA LEU A 200 -25.55 32.33 33.07
C LEU A 200 -25.81 32.27 34.60
N THR A 201 -24.88 31.75 35.41
CA THR A 201 -25.03 31.66 36.87
C THR A 201 -24.68 32.94 37.61
N GLN A 202 -24.08 33.92 36.91
CA GLN A 202 -23.81 35.24 37.51
C GLN A 202 -25.11 36.05 37.64
N GLY A 203 -25.53 36.31 38.81
CA GLY A 203 -26.89 36.69 39.22
C GLY A 203 -27.45 38.06 38.76
N ASN A 204 -26.82 38.83 37.86
CA ASN A 204 -27.29 40.16 37.41
C ASN A 204 -27.19 40.36 35.89
N LEU A 205 -27.50 39.36 35.11
CA LEU A 205 -27.50 39.47 33.64
C LEU A 205 -28.80 40.15 33.14
N HIS A 206 -28.63 41.21 32.34
CA HIS A 206 -29.75 41.75 31.57
C HIS A 206 -30.28 40.72 30.56
N GLU A 207 -31.61 40.75 30.30
CA GLU A 207 -32.29 39.84 29.38
C GLU A 207 -31.54 39.59 28.06
N PRO A 208 -31.06 40.65 27.32
CA PRO A 208 -30.32 40.42 26.07
C PRO A 208 -29.02 39.61 26.21
N ALA A 209 -28.31 39.78 27.33
CA ALA A 209 -27.06 39.02 27.58
C ALA A 209 -27.36 37.55 27.91
N ARG A 210 -28.42 37.30 28.68
CA ARG A 210 -28.89 35.94 28.99
C ARG A 210 -29.27 35.19 27.71
N ASP A 211 -30.02 35.82 26.85
CA ASP A 211 -30.40 35.24 25.53
C ASP A 211 -29.19 34.96 24.65
N ALA A 212 -28.17 35.83 24.71
CA ALA A 212 -26.91 35.57 23.97
C ALA A 212 -26.19 34.33 24.48
N PHE A 213 -26.08 34.13 25.81
CA PHE A 213 -25.47 32.93 26.37
C PHE A 213 -26.28 31.67 26.07
N VAL A 214 -27.61 31.74 26.13
CA VAL A 214 -28.46 30.61 25.74
C VAL A 214 -28.26 30.25 24.27
N ARG A 215 -28.20 31.21 23.37
CA ARG A 215 -27.89 30.97 21.96
C ARG A 215 -26.51 30.34 21.75
N ILE A 216 -25.48 30.80 22.50
CA ILE A 216 -24.12 30.20 22.46
C ILE A 216 -24.19 28.75 22.94
N LEU A 217 -24.88 28.45 24.02
CA LEU A 217 -25.06 27.10 24.55
C LEU A 217 -25.75 26.18 23.53
N ILE A 218 -26.90 26.58 23.01
CA ILE A 218 -27.64 25.79 22.03
C ILE A 218 -26.73 25.47 20.82
N ARG A 219 -26.05 26.47 20.28
CA ARG A 219 -25.15 26.29 19.13
C ARG A 219 -24.02 25.32 19.42
N ASN A 220 -23.35 25.44 20.58
CA ASN A 220 -22.22 24.56 20.90
C ASN A 220 -22.65 23.15 21.29
N VAL A 221 -23.78 22.97 21.96
CA VAL A 221 -24.34 21.64 22.24
C VAL A 221 -24.74 20.94 20.93
N THR A 222 -25.33 21.67 19.98
CA THR A 222 -25.63 21.11 18.66
C THR A 222 -24.35 20.73 17.91
N SER A 223 -23.29 21.57 17.97
CA SER A 223 -21.98 21.27 17.37
C SER A 223 -21.34 20.05 18.00
N LEU A 224 -21.39 19.90 19.34
CA LEU A 224 -20.91 18.71 20.04
C LEU A 224 -21.64 17.43 19.61
N HIS A 225 -22.95 17.52 19.44
CA HIS A 225 -23.75 16.37 18.99
C HIS A 225 -23.35 15.95 17.57
N HIS A 226 -23.11 16.91 16.67
CA HIS A 226 -22.61 16.62 15.32
C HIS A 226 -21.22 15.97 15.36
N LEU A 227 -20.29 16.52 16.13
CA LEU A 227 -18.93 16.00 16.31
C LEU A 227 -18.94 14.56 16.86
N LEU A 228 -19.79 14.28 17.85
CA LEU A 228 -19.93 12.94 18.43
C LEU A 228 -20.45 11.94 17.42
N ASN A 229 -21.42 12.34 16.60
CA ASN A 229 -21.91 11.50 15.52
C ASN A 229 -20.81 11.24 14.48
N ASP A 230 -20.07 12.27 14.06
CA ASP A 230 -18.97 12.14 13.10
C ASP A 230 -17.86 11.19 13.62
N VAL A 231 -17.48 11.31 14.88
CA VAL A 231 -16.51 10.41 15.52
C VAL A 231 -17.01 8.98 15.60
N THR A 232 -18.28 8.80 15.98
CA THR A 232 -18.90 7.46 16.06
C THR A 232 -18.96 6.81 14.68
N ASP A 233 -19.31 7.59 13.68
CA ASP A 233 -19.42 7.17 12.30
C ASP A 233 -18.04 6.81 11.73
N LEU A 234 -17.03 7.64 11.99
CA LEU A 234 -15.65 7.34 11.60
C LEU A 234 -15.15 6.05 12.25
N ALA A 235 -15.44 5.85 13.54
CA ALA A 235 -15.06 4.64 14.25
C ALA A 235 -15.73 3.38 13.66
N ARG A 236 -17.01 3.46 13.25
CA ARG A 236 -17.73 2.35 12.58
C ARG A 236 -17.12 2.05 11.20
N LEU A 237 -16.84 3.09 10.42
CA LEU A 237 -16.19 2.98 9.11
C LEU A 237 -14.79 2.36 9.21
N GLN A 238 -13.99 2.77 10.20
CA GLN A 238 -12.66 2.22 10.45
C GLN A 238 -12.68 0.76 10.92
N ALA A 239 -13.71 0.38 11.67
CA ALA A 239 -13.88 -1.01 12.13
C ALA A 239 -14.35 -1.96 11.01
N GLY A 240 -14.58 -1.47 9.80
CA GLY A 240 -15.10 -2.27 8.69
C GLY A 240 -16.51 -2.86 8.96
N ARG A 241 -17.25 -2.30 9.93
CA ARG A 241 -18.56 -2.80 10.36
C ARG A 241 -19.73 -2.22 9.57
N GLU A 242 -19.44 -1.31 8.66
CA GLU A 242 -20.47 -0.68 7.83
C GLU A 242 -20.57 -1.42 6.50
N GLU A 243 -21.65 -2.17 6.30
CA GLU A 243 -21.90 -2.89 5.06
C GLU A 243 -22.36 -1.93 3.96
N ARG A 244 -21.92 -2.20 2.74
CA ARG A 244 -22.38 -1.54 1.53
C ARG A 244 -23.70 -2.19 1.09
N ARG A 245 -24.77 -1.40 1.00
CA ARG A 245 -26.09 -1.87 0.52
C ARG A 245 -26.42 -1.19 -0.80
N ILE A 246 -26.12 -1.86 -1.88
CA ILE A 246 -26.41 -1.37 -3.23
C ILE A 246 -27.78 -1.87 -3.65
N GLU A 247 -28.69 -0.91 -3.89
CA GLU A 247 -30.05 -1.15 -4.35
C GLU A 247 -30.39 -0.17 -5.48
N PRO A 248 -31.34 -0.50 -6.37
CA PRO A 248 -31.88 0.48 -7.31
C PRO A 248 -32.60 1.59 -6.54
N ILE A 249 -32.13 2.82 -6.69
CA ILE A 249 -32.65 4.00 -5.99
C ILE A 249 -32.93 5.14 -6.96
N ASP A 250 -33.88 6.01 -6.61
CA ASP A 250 -34.02 7.34 -7.21
C ASP A 250 -33.31 8.36 -6.32
N VAL A 251 -32.24 8.97 -6.85
CA VAL A 251 -31.43 9.94 -6.10
C VAL A 251 -32.11 11.28 -5.94
N SER A 252 -32.99 11.64 -6.87
CA SER A 252 -33.64 12.95 -6.92
C SER A 252 -34.42 13.28 -5.65
N PRO A 253 -35.34 12.45 -5.17
CA PRO A 253 -36.07 12.73 -3.93
C PRO A 253 -35.16 12.77 -2.71
N ILE A 254 -34.06 11.96 -2.68
CA ILE A 254 -33.12 11.93 -1.57
C ILE A 254 -32.40 13.29 -1.44
N LEU A 255 -31.88 13.81 -2.56
CA LEU A 255 -31.15 15.07 -2.58
C LEU A 255 -32.09 16.27 -2.41
N MET A 256 -33.29 16.25 -3.00
CA MET A 256 -34.32 17.29 -2.80
C MET A 256 -34.72 17.39 -1.34
N GLN A 257 -35.01 16.25 -0.67
CA GLN A 257 -35.34 16.22 0.76
C GLN A 257 -34.22 16.75 1.64
N LEU A 258 -32.95 16.41 1.30
CA LEU A 258 -31.79 16.96 1.98
C LEU A 258 -31.74 18.49 1.84
N CYS A 259 -31.89 19.02 0.63
CA CYS A 259 -31.89 20.46 0.36
C CYS A 259 -33.00 21.16 1.14
N GLU A 260 -34.22 20.63 1.15
CA GLU A 260 -35.32 21.18 1.94
C GLU A 260 -35.02 21.21 3.45
N GLY A 261 -34.38 20.18 3.96
CA GLY A 261 -33.94 20.11 5.37
C GLY A 261 -32.87 21.14 5.75
N VAL A 262 -31.98 21.49 4.82
CA VAL A 262 -30.89 22.48 5.04
C VAL A 262 -31.33 23.91 4.71
N ARG A 263 -32.41 24.11 3.95
CA ARG A 263 -32.91 25.42 3.53
C ARG A 263 -33.12 26.45 4.66
N PRO A 264 -33.71 26.08 5.82
CA PRO A 264 -33.84 27.02 6.94
C PRO A 264 -32.47 27.48 7.49
N LEU A 265 -31.47 26.58 7.53
CA LEU A 265 -30.14 26.91 7.97
C LEU A 265 -29.44 27.88 6.98
N ALA A 266 -29.55 27.64 5.67
CA ALA A 266 -29.02 28.52 4.64
C ALA A 266 -29.67 29.94 4.71
N GLN A 267 -31.01 29.99 4.91
CA GLN A 267 -31.74 31.26 5.09
C GLN A 267 -31.32 32.02 6.33
N GLN A 268 -31.05 31.32 7.44
CA GLN A 268 -30.52 31.92 8.67
C GLN A 268 -29.17 32.62 8.43
N HIS A 269 -28.33 32.02 7.57
CA HIS A 269 -27.05 32.59 7.13
C HIS A 269 -27.18 33.55 5.94
N ARG A 270 -28.38 33.87 5.47
CA ARG A 270 -28.69 34.73 4.29
C ARG A 270 -28.07 34.21 2.99
N LEU A 271 -27.93 32.88 2.88
CA LEU A 271 -27.39 32.22 1.69
C LEU A 271 -28.53 31.68 0.83
N PHE A 272 -28.37 31.74 -0.49
CA PHE A 272 -29.26 30.97 -1.36
C PHE A 272 -28.87 29.52 -1.40
N LEU A 273 -29.84 28.61 -1.53
CA LEU A 273 -29.63 27.17 -1.74
C LEU A 273 -30.43 26.79 -2.99
N ARG A 274 -29.70 26.42 -4.04
CA ARG A 274 -30.27 25.92 -5.31
C ARG A 274 -30.04 24.42 -5.41
N CYS A 275 -31.03 23.71 -5.95
CA CYS A 275 -30.98 22.28 -6.18
C CYS A 275 -31.38 22.04 -7.64
N GLU A 276 -30.47 21.50 -8.42
CA GLU A 276 -30.58 21.38 -9.86
C GLU A 276 -30.31 19.94 -10.29
N GLY A 277 -31.29 19.30 -10.92
CA GLY A 277 -31.13 17.95 -11.44
C GLY A 277 -32.44 17.41 -12.03
N PRO A 278 -32.39 16.27 -12.71
CA PRO A 278 -33.62 15.67 -13.28
C PRO A 278 -34.59 15.26 -12.17
N ALA A 279 -35.90 15.34 -12.47
CA ALA A 279 -36.96 15.03 -11.50
C ALA A 279 -37.03 13.54 -11.09
N GLY A 280 -36.44 12.64 -11.89
CA GLY A 280 -36.30 11.24 -11.57
C GLY A 280 -34.94 10.76 -12.12
N PHE A 281 -34.08 10.25 -11.24
CA PHE A 281 -32.74 9.83 -11.62
C PHE A 281 -32.40 8.49 -10.97
N GLY A 282 -32.77 7.40 -11.67
CA GLY A 282 -32.56 6.03 -11.23
C GLY A 282 -31.11 5.59 -11.42
N VAL A 283 -30.52 5.07 -10.36
CA VAL A 283 -29.15 4.52 -10.32
C VAL A 283 -29.10 3.38 -9.32
N ASP A 284 -28.09 2.54 -9.38
CA ASP A 284 -27.76 1.63 -8.28
C ASP A 284 -26.94 2.40 -7.24
N GLY A 285 -27.25 2.23 -5.96
CA GLY A 285 -26.51 2.93 -4.92
C GLY A 285 -27.00 2.64 -3.51
N ASP A 286 -26.27 3.17 -2.54
CA ASP A 286 -26.63 3.15 -1.12
C ASP A 286 -27.21 4.54 -0.75
N ALA A 287 -28.54 4.60 -0.63
CA ALA A 287 -29.27 5.82 -0.35
C ALA A 287 -28.78 6.55 0.91
N VAL A 288 -28.46 5.78 1.97
CA VAL A 288 -28.00 6.32 3.25
C VAL A 288 -26.63 6.97 3.11
N LYS A 289 -25.68 6.29 2.42
CA LYS A 289 -24.32 6.77 2.24
C LYS A 289 -24.28 7.95 1.28
N ILE A 290 -25.02 7.91 0.19
CA ILE A 290 -25.10 9.03 -0.77
C ILE A 290 -25.67 10.28 -0.07
N ARG A 291 -26.77 10.12 0.68
CA ARG A 291 -27.35 11.21 1.48
C ARG A 291 -26.33 11.80 2.46
N ARG A 292 -25.57 10.95 3.12
CA ARG A 292 -24.57 11.37 4.12
C ARG A 292 -23.40 12.11 3.50
N ILE A 293 -22.92 11.67 2.33
CA ILE A 293 -21.91 12.39 1.53
C ILE A 293 -22.43 13.79 1.19
N ALA A 294 -23.61 13.88 0.59
CA ALA A 294 -24.22 15.14 0.21
C ALA A 294 -24.43 16.07 1.41
N GLN A 295 -24.92 15.53 2.54
CA GLN A 295 -25.15 16.28 3.77
C GLN A 295 -23.86 16.90 4.33
N ASN A 296 -22.78 16.11 4.41
CA ASN A 296 -21.48 16.62 4.87
C ASN A 296 -20.97 17.76 3.98
N LEU A 297 -21.07 17.63 2.66
CA LEU A 297 -20.63 18.66 1.74
C LEU A 297 -21.48 19.93 1.83
N VAL A 298 -22.81 19.79 1.89
CA VAL A 298 -23.74 20.96 1.97
C VAL A 298 -23.59 21.68 3.32
N LEU A 299 -23.43 20.96 4.42
CA LEU A 299 -23.20 21.56 5.74
C LEU A 299 -21.86 22.29 5.80
N ASN A 300 -20.80 21.72 5.22
CA ASN A 300 -19.50 22.39 5.08
C ASN A 300 -19.63 23.67 4.24
N ALA A 301 -20.28 23.61 3.09
CA ALA A 301 -20.54 24.77 2.24
C ALA A 301 -21.30 25.87 3.00
N THR A 302 -22.34 25.51 3.78
CA THR A 302 -23.12 26.48 4.59
C THR A 302 -22.27 27.10 5.69
N LYS A 303 -21.35 26.35 6.27
CA LYS A 303 -20.44 26.81 7.35
C LYS A 303 -19.42 27.84 6.86
N PHE A 304 -18.86 27.63 5.65
CA PHE A 304 -17.74 28.42 5.14
C PHE A 304 -18.18 29.56 4.22
N THR A 305 -19.37 29.52 3.64
CA THR A 305 -19.90 30.60 2.81
C THR A 305 -20.49 31.71 3.67
N ARG A 306 -20.07 32.95 3.43
CA ARG A 306 -20.58 34.14 4.13
C ARG A 306 -21.59 34.90 3.32
N ASP A 307 -21.32 35.04 2.02
CA ASP A 307 -22.16 35.79 1.05
C ASP A 307 -22.37 34.93 -0.19
N GLY A 308 -23.52 35.10 -0.83
CA GLY A 308 -23.91 34.32 -1.99
C GLY A 308 -24.67 33.05 -1.64
N GLY A 309 -24.14 31.83 -1.92
CA GLY A 309 -24.86 30.62 -1.58
C GLY A 309 -24.27 29.33 -2.13
N ILE A 310 -25.14 28.32 -2.17
CA ILE A 310 -24.76 26.93 -2.43
C ILE A 310 -25.64 26.39 -3.56
N THR A 311 -25.03 25.69 -4.49
CA THR A 311 -25.71 24.95 -5.55
C THR A 311 -25.39 23.49 -5.45
N VAL A 312 -26.40 22.64 -5.29
CA VAL A 312 -26.33 21.19 -5.33
C VAL A 312 -26.88 20.71 -6.65
N SER A 313 -26.08 20.00 -7.44
CA SER A 313 -26.54 19.48 -8.73
C SER A 313 -26.22 18.01 -8.88
N TRP A 314 -27.07 17.29 -9.63
CA TRP A 314 -26.87 15.87 -9.94
C TRP A 314 -27.36 15.56 -11.36
N GLY A 315 -26.74 14.53 -11.95
CA GLY A 315 -27.09 14.12 -13.30
C GLY A 315 -26.08 13.14 -13.88
N ASP A 316 -26.18 12.92 -15.18
CA ASP A 316 -25.18 12.14 -15.90
C ASP A 316 -23.81 12.84 -15.83
N SER A 317 -22.76 12.06 -15.63
CA SER A 317 -21.39 12.54 -15.78
C SER A 317 -21.14 12.92 -17.23
N ASP A 318 -20.08 13.71 -17.50
CA ASP A 318 -19.71 14.15 -18.85
C ASP A 318 -19.81 13.02 -19.88
N ALA A 319 -20.08 13.38 -21.13
CA ALA A 319 -20.21 12.44 -22.26
C ALA A 319 -19.00 11.47 -22.43
N ALA A 320 -17.89 11.76 -21.75
CA ALA A 320 -16.70 10.92 -21.75
C ALA A 320 -16.82 9.65 -20.86
N ASP A 321 -17.73 9.63 -19.87
CA ASP A 321 -17.92 8.46 -18.99
C ASP A 321 -19.42 8.20 -18.68
N PRO A 322 -20.16 7.64 -19.63
CA PRO A 322 -21.60 7.38 -19.49
C PRO A 322 -21.94 6.31 -18.44
N LYS A 323 -20.93 5.62 -17.89
CA LYS A 323 -21.11 4.60 -16.83
C LYS A 323 -21.17 5.21 -15.44
N ARG A 324 -20.92 6.50 -15.31
CA ARG A 324 -20.93 7.21 -14.04
C ARG A 324 -21.97 8.34 -14.04
N TRP A 325 -22.45 8.66 -12.86
CA TRP A 325 -23.24 9.86 -12.61
C TRP A 325 -22.53 10.76 -11.62
N GLU A 326 -22.85 12.06 -11.63
CA GLU A 326 -22.16 13.07 -10.86
C GLU A 326 -23.11 13.74 -9.86
N LEU A 327 -22.64 13.90 -8.63
CA LEU A 327 -23.16 14.80 -7.61
C LEU A 327 -22.16 15.94 -7.45
N SER A 328 -22.61 17.17 -7.65
CA SER A 328 -21.80 18.37 -7.47
C SER A 328 -22.35 19.27 -6.38
N VAL A 329 -21.50 19.73 -5.48
CA VAL A 329 -21.82 20.76 -4.47
C VAL A 329 -20.87 21.92 -4.67
N LYS A 330 -21.43 23.06 -5.09
CA LYS A 330 -20.69 24.29 -5.35
C LYS A 330 -21.10 25.37 -4.34
N ASP A 331 -20.10 26.00 -3.73
CA ASP A 331 -20.30 27.20 -2.89
C ASP A 331 -19.59 28.42 -3.47
N THR A 332 -19.99 29.59 -2.99
CA THR A 332 -19.38 30.89 -3.29
C THR A 332 -18.57 31.41 -2.09
N GLY A 333 -18.00 30.50 -1.30
CA GLY A 333 -17.22 30.83 -0.12
C GLY A 333 -15.84 31.41 -0.44
N PRO A 334 -14.98 31.56 0.56
CA PRO A 334 -13.64 32.13 0.36
C PRO A 334 -12.70 31.30 -0.49
N GLY A 335 -13.04 30.03 -0.75
CA GLY A 335 -12.15 29.10 -1.42
C GLY A 335 -10.85 28.84 -0.66
N PHE A 336 -10.03 27.93 -1.16
CA PHE A 336 -8.70 27.64 -0.63
C PHE A 336 -7.73 27.34 -1.77
N HIS A 337 -6.43 27.47 -1.52
CA HIS A 337 -5.41 27.15 -2.51
C HIS A 337 -5.29 25.62 -2.68
N SER A 338 -6.01 25.07 -3.63
CA SER A 338 -5.77 23.74 -4.16
C SER A 338 -5.35 23.87 -5.61
N GLY A 339 -4.21 23.29 -5.99
CA GLY A 339 -3.91 23.13 -7.42
C GLY A 339 -5.00 22.27 -8.05
N SER A 340 -5.52 22.68 -9.18
CA SER A 340 -6.65 22.06 -9.89
C SER A 340 -6.48 20.57 -10.23
N ASP A 341 -5.27 20.03 -10.10
CA ASP A 341 -4.93 18.65 -10.49
C ASP A 341 -4.49 17.76 -9.32
N LYS A 342 -4.65 18.20 -8.06
CA LYS A 342 -4.21 17.40 -6.90
C LYS A 342 -5.35 16.52 -6.38
N PRO A 343 -5.06 15.21 -6.14
CA PRO A 343 -6.00 14.32 -5.44
C PRO A 343 -6.43 14.90 -4.09
N LEU A 344 -7.66 14.62 -3.66
CA LEU A 344 -8.22 15.11 -2.39
C LEU A 344 -7.30 14.86 -1.19
N THR A 345 -6.52 13.76 -1.18
CA THR A 345 -5.49 13.45 -0.19
C THR A 345 -4.44 14.56 -0.08
N GLN A 346 -3.94 15.10 -1.20
CA GLN A 346 -2.96 16.18 -1.20
C GLN A 346 -3.59 17.55 -0.86
N ALA A 347 -4.87 17.75 -1.20
CA ALA A 347 -5.60 18.95 -0.79
C ALA A 347 -5.91 18.94 0.72
N LEU A 348 -6.10 17.76 1.33
CA LEU A 348 -6.28 17.59 2.78
C LEU A 348 -4.94 17.64 3.54
N GLU A 349 -3.84 17.23 2.91
CA GLU A 349 -2.47 17.30 3.48
C GLU A 349 -1.90 18.73 3.43
N ASN A 350 -2.38 19.58 2.51
CA ASN A 350 -1.95 20.98 2.38
C ASN A 350 -2.80 21.98 3.18
N VAL A 351 -3.59 21.55 4.16
CA VAL A 351 -4.10 22.44 5.20
C VAL A 351 -2.87 22.99 5.93
N PRO A 352 -2.62 24.31 5.94
CA PRO A 352 -1.34 24.84 6.37
C PRO A 352 -1.05 24.44 7.81
N ASP A 353 0.13 23.87 8.00
CA ASP A 353 0.80 23.51 9.25
C ASP A 353 1.12 24.75 10.13
N ARG A 354 0.31 25.78 10.04
CA ARG A 354 0.47 27.04 10.79
C ARG A 354 0.06 26.94 12.26
N LEU A 355 -0.23 25.74 12.75
CA LEU A 355 -0.56 25.50 14.16
C LEU A 355 0.54 24.77 14.94
N LEU A 356 1.69 24.44 14.31
CA LEU A 356 2.79 23.75 14.99
C LEU A 356 3.85 24.69 15.58
N ASP A 357 3.80 25.99 15.29
CA ASP A 357 4.79 26.94 15.83
C ASP A 357 4.43 27.55 17.21
N ASP A 358 3.35 27.10 17.86
CA ASP A 358 2.92 27.65 19.16
C ASP A 358 3.14 26.67 20.35
N GLU A 359 3.82 25.54 20.15
CA GLU A 359 4.15 24.60 21.25
C GLU A 359 5.30 25.06 22.17
N ASN A 360 5.81 26.27 22.01
CA ASN A 360 6.90 26.79 22.85
C ASN A 360 6.50 27.99 23.70
N ARG A 361 5.26 28.08 24.15
CA ARG A 361 4.84 29.00 25.18
C ARG A 361 4.37 28.26 26.42
N THR A 362 5.31 28.21 27.38
CA THR A 362 5.19 27.84 28.79
C THR A 362 3.82 28.13 29.42
N ASP A 363 3.33 27.09 30.11
CA ASP A 363 2.26 27.14 31.10
C ASP A 363 2.28 28.42 31.97
N GLN A 364 1.34 29.32 31.69
CA GLN A 364 0.83 30.25 32.71
C GLN A 364 -0.70 30.24 32.63
N PRO A 365 -1.41 30.15 33.75
CA PRO A 365 -2.86 30.09 33.76
C PRO A 365 -3.47 31.42 33.33
N GLU A 366 -4.13 31.44 32.15
CA GLU A 366 -4.90 32.60 31.67
C GLU A 366 -6.16 32.83 32.51
N THR A 367 -5.99 33.50 33.63
CA THR A 367 -7.11 34.01 34.47
C THR A 367 -7.52 35.44 34.11
N THR A 368 -7.04 36.01 32.98
CA THR A 368 -7.14 37.46 32.73
C THR A 368 -7.97 37.84 31.47
N GLN A 369 -8.68 36.95 30.81
CA GLN A 369 -9.48 37.32 29.65
C GLN A 369 -10.95 37.66 29.94
N VAL A 370 -11.50 37.26 31.07
CA VAL A 370 -12.90 37.55 31.44
C VAL A 370 -13.13 39.03 31.78
N ASP A 371 -12.15 39.68 32.40
CA ASP A 371 -12.27 41.12 32.77
C ASP A 371 -12.15 42.09 31.59
N LYS A 372 -11.51 41.69 30.49
CA LYS A 372 -11.42 42.50 29.26
C LYS A 372 -12.66 42.50 28.38
N MET A 373 -13.53 41.48 28.52
CA MET A 373 -14.77 41.39 27.73
C MET A 373 -15.93 42.24 28.31
N LEU A 374 -15.83 42.68 29.55
CA LEU A 374 -16.91 43.44 30.20
C LEU A 374 -16.73 44.98 30.15
N SER A 375 -15.64 45.51 29.63
CA SER A 375 -15.32 46.94 29.68
C SER A 375 -15.18 47.63 28.31
N ALA A 376 -15.57 47.04 27.18
CA ALA A 376 -15.51 47.68 25.89
C ALA A 376 -16.91 48.07 25.39
N PRO A 377 -17.14 49.36 24.99
CA PRO A 377 -18.40 49.78 24.36
C PRO A 377 -18.47 49.19 22.95
N SER A 378 -19.59 48.64 22.60
CA SER A 378 -20.15 48.22 21.31
C SER A 378 -19.32 48.56 20.04
N GLN A 379 -18.16 48.00 19.92
CA GLN A 379 -17.44 47.84 18.65
C GLN A 379 -17.21 46.36 18.42
N GLU A 380 -17.51 45.94 17.22
CA GLU A 380 -17.45 44.60 16.64
C GLU A 380 -16.44 43.67 17.33
N ILE A 381 -16.96 42.67 18.00
CA ILE A 381 -16.15 41.57 18.56
C ILE A 381 -15.33 41.00 17.42
N PRO A 382 -14.00 41.03 17.44
CA PRO A 382 -13.19 40.36 16.45
C PRO A 382 -13.59 38.90 16.48
N HIS A 383 -14.06 38.42 15.36
CA HIS A 383 -14.53 37.06 15.13
C HIS A 383 -13.55 36.07 15.80
N LEU A 384 -13.95 35.44 16.89
CA LEU A 384 -13.36 34.17 17.32
C LEU A 384 -13.61 33.20 16.14
N ARG A 385 -12.63 33.07 15.25
CA ARG A 385 -12.63 32.10 14.19
C ARG A 385 -12.62 30.74 14.87
N SER A 386 -13.80 30.15 15.01
CA SER A 386 -13.92 28.74 15.35
C SER A 386 -13.41 27.94 14.16
N ALA A 387 -12.12 27.65 14.16
CA ALA A 387 -11.48 26.69 13.24
C ALA A 387 -11.79 25.25 13.70
N THR A 388 -13.03 25.00 14.14
CA THR A 388 -13.41 23.74 14.76
C THR A 388 -14.15 22.86 13.74
N GLY A 389 -13.58 21.68 13.45
CA GLY A 389 -14.26 20.60 12.70
C GLY A 389 -13.95 20.52 11.21
N GLU A 390 -12.76 20.97 10.74
CA GLU A 390 -12.44 21.03 9.30
C GLU A 390 -12.01 19.69 8.68
N GLY A 391 -11.65 18.69 9.47
CA GLY A 391 -11.08 17.43 8.98
C GLY A 391 -12.03 16.23 8.96
N LEU A 392 -12.91 16.10 9.94
CA LEU A 392 -13.71 14.88 10.12
C LEU A 392 -14.76 14.67 9.03
N GLY A 393 -15.50 15.71 8.66
CA GLY A 393 -16.55 15.62 7.62
C GLY A 393 -16.02 15.19 6.26
N LEU A 394 -14.88 15.74 5.82
CA LEU A 394 -14.25 15.38 4.55
C LEU A 394 -13.63 13.99 4.60
N SER A 395 -13.06 13.58 5.73
CA SER A 395 -12.57 12.21 5.95
C SER A 395 -13.68 11.17 5.85
N ILE A 396 -14.87 11.49 6.38
CA ILE A 396 -16.07 10.65 6.22
C ILE A 396 -16.50 10.58 4.76
N VAL A 397 -16.55 11.73 4.05
CA VAL A 397 -16.88 11.78 2.62
C VAL A 397 -15.93 10.89 1.82
N LYS A 398 -14.61 11.04 2.01
CA LYS A 398 -13.61 10.21 1.33
C LYS A 398 -13.86 8.72 1.57
N ARG A 399 -14.02 8.31 2.83
CA ARG A 399 -14.22 6.91 3.18
C ARG A 399 -15.52 6.33 2.59
N LEU A 400 -16.59 7.10 2.60
CA LEU A 400 -17.86 6.69 1.99
C LEU A 400 -17.74 6.59 0.46
N CYS A 401 -16.98 7.49 -0.19
CA CYS A 401 -16.70 7.41 -1.61
C CYS A 401 -15.88 6.16 -1.96
N ASP A 402 -14.84 5.86 -1.18
CA ASP A 402 -14.06 4.62 -1.35
C ASP A 402 -14.95 3.37 -1.25
N MET A 403 -15.90 3.35 -0.29
CA MET A 403 -16.87 2.25 -0.13
C MET A 403 -17.84 2.13 -1.30
N LEU A 404 -18.14 3.23 -1.99
CA LEU A 404 -19.08 3.29 -3.11
C LEU A 404 -18.38 3.30 -4.48
N ASP A 405 -17.09 2.98 -4.55
CA ASP A 405 -16.27 3.03 -5.78
C ASP A 405 -16.39 4.38 -6.51
N ALA A 406 -16.62 5.46 -5.75
CA ALA A 406 -16.80 6.81 -6.25
C ALA A 406 -15.48 7.58 -6.26
N THR A 407 -15.32 8.47 -7.24
CA THR A 407 -14.18 9.38 -7.33
C THR A 407 -14.57 10.78 -6.88
N ILE A 408 -13.65 11.48 -6.22
CA ILE A 408 -13.84 12.84 -5.72
C ILE A 408 -12.90 13.77 -6.47
N GLU A 409 -13.45 14.85 -6.99
CA GLU A 409 -12.72 15.96 -7.58
C GLU A 409 -13.06 17.25 -6.83
N VAL A 410 -12.05 18.06 -6.54
CA VAL A 410 -12.23 19.34 -5.83
C VAL A 410 -11.60 20.45 -6.64
N ASN A 411 -12.40 21.43 -6.99
CA ASN A 411 -11.96 22.67 -7.64
C ASN A 411 -12.24 23.84 -6.68
N SER A 412 -11.19 24.51 -6.24
CA SER A 412 -11.32 25.66 -5.34
C SER A 412 -10.43 26.80 -5.81
N GLU A 413 -11.00 27.98 -5.82
CA GLU A 413 -10.33 29.22 -6.18
C GLU A 413 -10.57 30.27 -5.09
N VAL A 414 -9.49 30.90 -4.63
CA VAL A 414 -9.55 31.88 -3.54
C VAL A 414 -10.38 33.09 -3.96
N GLY A 415 -11.39 33.42 -3.15
CA GLY A 415 -12.31 34.50 -3.39
C GLY A 415 -13.46 34.21 -4.39
N VAL A 416 -13.48 33.02 -4.99
CA VAL A 416 -14.51 32.58 -5.94
C VAL A 416 -15.41 31.50 -5.32
N GLY A 417 -14.81 30.52 -4.62
CA GLY A 417 -15.54 29.44 -3.97
C GLY A 417 -14.93 28.06 -4.19
N THR A 418 -15.69 27.03 -3.78
CA THR A 418 -15.27 25.64 -3.90
C THR A 418 -16.36 24.82 -4.59
N THR A 419 -15.92 23.85 -5.40
CA THR A 419 -16.80 22.88 -6.04
C THR A 419 -16.26 21.47 -5.75
N PHE A 420 -17.06 20.66 -5.07
CA PHE A 420 -16.86 19.24 -4.92
C PHE A 420 -17.67 18.49 -5.96
N ARG A 421 -17.02 17.62 -6.74
CA ARG A 421 -17.67 16.72 -7.69
C ARG A 421 -17.40 15.29 -7.30
N ILE A 422 -18.45 14.50 -7.15
CA ILE A 422 -18.36 13.10 -6.82
C ILE A 422 -18.99 12.30 -7.94
N ARG A 423 -18.19 11.41 -8.55
CA ARG A 423 -18.66 10.56 -9.63
C ARG A 423 -18.83 9.14 -9.12
N PHE A 424 -20.05 8.67 -9.08
CA PHE A 424 -20.44 7.33 -8.66
C PHE A 424 -20.61 6.41 -9.87
N PRO A 425 -20.39 5.09 -9.74
CA PRO A 425 -20.87 4.15 -10.74
C PRO A 425 -22.39 4.27 -10.90
N ARG A 426 -22.88 4.14 -12.13
CA ARG A 426 -24.33 4.12 -12.39
C ARG A 426 -24.94 2.75 -12.05
N HIS A 427 -24.15 1.71 -12.31
CA HIS A 427 -24.46 0.33 -11.96
C HIS A 427 -23.23 -0.32 -11.34
N TYR A 428 -23.47 -1.19 -10.37
CA TYR A 428 -22.42 -1.96 -9.73
C TYR A 428 -22.43 -3.39 -10.29
N SER A 429 -21.27 -3.90 -10.66
CA SER A 429 -21.12 -5.30 -11.04
C SER A 429 -21.33 -6.17 -9.80
N SER A 430 -22.18 -7.18 -9.95
CA SER A 430 -22.53 -8.17 -8.92
C SER A 430 -21.31 -8.98 -8.50
#